data_f29cbf6136bad9b38da955042d2b9452
#
_entry.id   f29cbf6136bad9b38da955042d2b9452
#
_cell.length_a   1.000
_cell.length_b   1.000
_cell.length_c   1.000
_cell.angle_alpha   90.00
_cell.angle_beta   90.00
_cell.angle_gamma   90.00
#
_symmetry.space_group_name_H-M   'P 1'
#
loop_
_entity.id
_entity.type
_entity.pdbx_description
1 polymer ?
#
loop_
_entity_poly.entity_id
_entity_poly.type
_entity_poly.pdbx_seq_one_letter_code
_entity_poly.pdbx_strand_id
1 'polypeptide(L)'
;MSTTIDLGKLRFNWVGTWEAATEYEINDLVKHGGDVFVYIYGVKTTGNLTTNTLYWALVQEGMAWQGEYDATVAYLPHQVVHHANNSYICILEEPVAGATEPPNSTYWQLLVTGFKFEGLYNDSTTYQVDDIVYYGANTFICIQNTTGTNDPEDTAYWAIFSHGMRWVGV
;
A
#
# COMPACT_ATOMS: atom_id res chain seq x y z
N MET A 1 -9.78 8.13 -55.86
CA MET A 1 -10.63 7.16 -55.10
C MET A 1 -10.27 7.25 -53.66
N SER A 2 -11.19 7.63 -52.78
CA SER A 2 -10.97 7.64 -51.35
C SER A 2 -11.26 6.23 -50.83
N THR A 3 -10.25 5.57 -50.25
CA THR A 3 -10.44 4.26 -49.65
C THR A 3 -10.81 4.52 -48.18
N THR A 4 -12.07 4.28 -47.84
CA THR A 4 -12.53 4.32 -46.45
C THR A 4 -12.16 2.98 -45.80
N ILE A 5 -11.25 2.98 -44.84
CA ILE A 5 -10.97 1.81 -43.99
C ILE A 5 -11.94 1.88 -42.82
N ASP A 6 -12.89 0.95 -42.76
CA ASP A 6 -13.75 0.77 -41.61
C ASP A 6 -12.92 0.00 -40.54
N LEU A 7 -12.48 0.69 -39.49
CA LEU A 7 -11.70 0.09 -38.42
C LEU A 7 -12.56 -0.72 -37.43
N GLY A 8 -13.88 -0.81 -37.66
CA GLY A 8 -14.81 -1.45 -36.75
C GLY A 8 -14.89 -0.73 -35.39
N LYS A 9 -15.78 -1.19 -34.52
CA LYS A 9 -15.77 -0.77 -33.11
C LYS A 9 -14.66 -1.53 -32.40
N LEU A 10 -13.64 -0.82 -31.90
CA LEU A 10 -12.68 -1.38 -30.95
C LEU A 10 -13.48 -1.85 -29.71
N ARG A 11 -13.63 -3.14 -29.57
CA ARG A 11 -14.26 -3.75 -28.40
C ARG A 11 -13.15 -4.24 -27.50
N PHE A 12 -13.03 -3.62 -26.34
CA PHE A 12 -12.25 -4.22 -25.25
C PHE A 12 -13.07 -5.33 -24.59
N ASN A 13 -12.42 -6.44 -24.26
CA ASN A 13 -12.99 -7.56 -23.57
C ASN A 13 -12.44 -7.61 -22.15
N TRP A 14 -13.27 -7.41 -21.13
CA TRP A 14 -12.86 -7.55 -19.75
C TRP A 14 -12.75 -9.03 -19.36
N VAL A 15 -11.54 -9.52 -19.10
CA VAL A 15 -11.26 -10.92 -18.75
C VAL A 15 -11.25 -11.11 -17.23
N GLY A 16 -10.87 -10.10 -16.47
CA GLY A 16 -10.78 -10.17 -15.01
C GLY A 16 -9.35 -9.96 -14.50
N THR A 17 -8.95 -10.71 -13.47
CA THR A 17 -7.58 -10.68 -12.97
C THR A 17 -6.66 -11.44 -13.91
N TRP A 18 -5.45 -10.91 -14.13
CA TRP A 18 -4.43 -11.58 -14.93
C TRP A 18 -4.00 -12.89 -14.25
N GLU A 19 -3.89 -13.93 -15.05
CA GLU A 19 -3.41 -15.25 -14.61
C GLU A 19 -2.43 -15.82 -15.64
N ALA A 20 -1.29 -16.37 -15.17
CA ALA A 20 -0.24 -16.87 -16.05
C ALA A 20 -0.69 -18.04 -16.96
N ALA A 21 -1.68 -18.83 -16.54
CA ALA A 21 -2.20 -19.97 -17.30
C ALA A 21 -3.29 -19.59 -18.31
N THR A 22 -3.79 -18.36 -18.27
CA THR A 22 -4.85 -17.90 -19.18
C THR A 22 -4.26 -17.48 -20.52
N GLU A 23 -4.94 -17.88 -21.61
CA GLU A 23 -4.60 -17.43 -22.96
C GLU A 23 -5.31 -16.10 -23.24
N TYR A 24 -4.54 -15.09 -23.66
CA TYR A 24 -5.03 -13.75 -23.95
C TYR A 24 -4.97 -13.43 -25.43
N GLU A 25 -5.93 -12.65 -25.90
CA GLU A 25 -5.99 -12.16 -27.27
C GLU A 25 -6.08 -10.61 -27.32
N ILE A 26 -5.84 -10.07 -28.50
CA ILE A 26 -5.82 -8.61 -28.71
C ILE A 26 -7.12 -7.96 -28.20
N ASN A 27 -6.97 -6.83 -27.48
CA ASN A 27 -8.02 -6.08 -26.78
C ASN A 27 -8.60 -6.74 -25.51
N ASP A 28 -8.03 -7.84 -25.02
CA ASP A 28 -8.35 -8.32 -23.69
C ASP A 28 -7.83 -7.34 -22.64
N LEU A 29 -8.68 -6.99 -21.69
CA LEU A 29 -8.37 -6.16 -20.53
C LEU A 29 -8.26 -7.03 -19.27
N VAL A 30 -7.21 -6.82 -18.52
CA VAL A 30 -6.99 -7.51 -17.25
C VAL A 30 -6.61 -6.53 -16.15
N LYS A 31 -6.94 -6.88 -14.91
CA LYS A 31 -6.37 -6.24 -13.71
C LYS A 31 -5.19 -7.06 -13.23
N HIS A 32 -4.07 -6.40 -12.93
CA HIS A 32 -2.91 -7.02 -12.31
C HIS A 32 -2.31 -6.06 -11.28
N GLY A 33 -2.26 -6.48 -10.02
CA GLY A 33 -1.97 -5.55 -8.92
C GLY A 33 -3.05 -4.48 -8.77
N GLY A 34 -2.64 -3.22 -8.73
CA GLY A 34 -3.52 -2.05 -8.76
C GLY A 34 -3.98 -1.65 -10.15
N ASP A 35 -3.31 -2.13 -11.19
CA ASP A 35 -3.35 -1.58 -12.53
C ASP A 35 -4.26 -2.36 -13.48
N VAL A 36 -4.66 -1.71 -14.59
CA VAL A 36 -5.39 -2.31 -15.68
C VAL A 36 -4.54 -2.26 -16.95
N PHE A 37 -4.41 -3.42 -17.60
CA PHE A 37 -3.65 -3.60 -18.83
C PHE A 37 -4.53 -4.08 -19.96
N VAL A 38 -4.12 -3.75 -21.19
CA VAL A 38 -4.71 -4.29 -22.41
C VAL A 38 -3.68 -5.16 -23.14
N TYR A 39 -4.12 -6.32 -23.61
CA TYR A 39 -3.30 -7.18 -24.44
C TYR A 39 -3.22 -6.60 -25.87
N ILE A 40 -2.00 -6.38 -26.37
CA ILE A 40 -1.73 -5.70 -27.64
C ILE A 40 -1.05 -6.60 -28.67
N TYR A 41 -0.62 -7.79 -28.29
CA TYR A 41 0.07 -8.69 -29.21
C TYR A 41 -0.92 -9.40 -30.14
N GLY A 42 -0.60 -9.48 -31.43
CA GLY A 42 -1.54 -9.97 -32.46
C GLY A 42 -1.78 -11.48 -32.49
N VAL A 43 -1.12 -12.24 -31.61
CA VAL A 43 -1.25 -13.70 -31.50
C VAL A 43 -1.61 -14.06 -30.07
N LYS A 44 -2.53 -15.00 -29.88
CA LYS A 44 -2.89 -15.51 -28.55
C LYS A 44 -1.71 -16.20 -27.89
N THR A 45 -1.45 -15.84 -26.63
CA THR A 45 -0.39 -16.46 -25.84
C THR A 45 -0.77 -16.54 -24.35
N THR A 46 0.00 -17.34 -23.61
CA THR A 46 -0.07 -17.48 -22.15
C THR A 46 1.24 -17.07 -21.51
N GLY A 47 1.25 -16.82 -20.19
CA GLY A 47 2.47 -16.72 -19.38
C GLY A 47 3.27 -15.42 -19.52
N ASN A 48 2.80 -14.46 -20.31
CA ASN A 48 3.50 -13.19 -20.46
C ASN A 48 3.06 -12.23 -19.36
N LEU A 49 3.98 -11.81 -18.50
CA LEU A 49 3.74 -10.82 -17.44
C LEU A 49 3.30 -9.48 -18.04
N THR A 50 2.48 -8.75 -17.29
CA THR A 50 1.95 -7.44 -17.72
C THR A 50 3.04 -6.36 -17.82
N THR A 51 4.21 -6.58 -17.21
CA THR A 51 5.41 -5.75 -17.35
C THR A 51 6.08 -5.88 -18.72
N ASN A 52 5.75 -6.94 -19.48
CA ASN A 52 6.28 -7.12 -20.83
C ASN A 52 5.51 -6.29 -21.85
N THR A 53 6.04 -5.12 -22.20
CA THR A 53 5.45 -4.12 -23.10
C THR A 53 5.29 -4.58 -24.55
N LEU A 54 5.84 -5.74 -24.94
CA LEU A 54 5.58 -6.36 -26.24
C LEU A 54 4.15 -6.92 -26.30
N TYR A 55 3.64 -7.40 -25.17
CA TYR A 55 2.34 -8.07 -25.07
C TYR A 55 1.26 -7.20 -24.46
N TRP A 56 1.64 -6.29 -23.56
CA TRP A 56 0.72 -5.53 -22.75
C TRP A 56 0.96 -4.02 -22.81
N ALA A 57 -0.09 -3.25 -22.82
CA ALA A 57 -0.04 -1.81 -22.61
C ALA A 57 -0.84 -1.44 -21.37
N LEU A 58 -0.27 -0.56 -20.54
CA LEU A 58 -0.95 0.01 -19.39
C LEU A 58 -2.10 0.91 -19.87
N VAL A 59 -3.31 0.68 -19.34
CA VAL A 59 -4.51 1.47 -19.61
C VAL A 59 -4.80 2.42 -18.46
N GLN A 60 -4.66 1.93 -17.23
CA GLN A 60 -4.95 2.70 -16.04
C GLN A 60 -4.02 2.26 -14.90
N GLU A 61 -3.39 3.24 -14.28
CA GLU A 61 -2.73 3.05 -12.99
C GLU A 61 -3.78 3.13 -11.88
N GLY A 62 -3.64 2.28 -10.87
CA GLY A 62 -4.52 2.27 -9.71
C GLY A 62 -3.82 1.71 -8.48
N MET A 63 -4.54 1.64 -7.36
CA MET A 63 -4.06 1.04 -6.12
C MET A 63 -4.98 -0.11 -5.72
N ALA A 64 -4.41 -1.16 -5.12
CA ALA A 64 -5.16 -2.28 -4.56
C ALA A 64 -4.81 -2.48 -3.09
N TRP A 65 -5.79 -2.26 -2.20
CA TRP A 65 -5.65 -2.51 -0.76
C TRP A 65 -5.57 -4.02 -0.49
N GLN A 66 -4.55 -4.44 0.29
CA GLN A 66 -4.30 -5.85 0.63
C GLN A 66 -4.48 -6.16 2.13
N GLY A 67 -4.73 -5.15 2.96
CA GLY A 67 -4.82 -5.32 4.42
C GLY A 67 -3.47 -5.22 5.11
N GLU A 68 -3.30 -5.97 6.21
CA GLU A 68 -2.02 -6.03 6.93
C GLU A 68 -0.94 -6.71 6.08
N TYR A 69 0.30 -6.22 6.22
CA TYR A 69 1.45 -6.86 5.59
C TYR A 69 1.63 -8.29 6.07
N ASP A 70 1.83 -9.21 5.13
CA ASP A 70 2.12 -10.61 5.39
C ASP A 70 3.40 -11.02 4.62
N ALA A 71 4.44 -11.43 5.36
CA ALA A 71 5.73 -11.82 4.78
C ALA A 71 5.65 -13.07 3.86
N THR A 72 4.55 -13.81 3.87
CA THR A 72 4.33 -14.98 3.01
C THR A 72 3.73 -14.63 1.66
N VAL A 73 3.22 -13.41 1.49
CA VAL A 73 2.57 -12.94 0.28
C VAL A 73 3.58 -12.27 -0.65
N ALA A 74 3.51 -12.59 -1.94
CA ALA A 74 4.23 -11.85 -2.97
C ALA A 74 3.35 -10.69 -3.46
N TYR A 75 3.82 -9.48 -3.21
CA TYR A 75 3.07 -8.27 -3.56
C TYR A 75 3.39 -7.79 -4.97
N LEU A 76 2.36 -7.32 -5.66
CA LEU A 76 2.41 -6.75 -7.00
C LEU A 76 2.58 -5.22 -6.94
N PRO A 77 3.01 -4.58 -8.04
CA PRO A 77 3.05 -3.12 -8.13
C PRO A 77 1.72 -2.49 -7.75
N HIS A 78 1.80 -1.34 -7.09
CA HIS A 78 0.65 -0.53 -6.66
C HIS A 78 -0.32 -1.23 -5.68
N GLN A 79 0.08 -2.36 -5.09
CA GLN A 79 -0.63 -2.92 -3.95
C GLN A 79 -0.24 -2.16 -2.68
N VAL A 80 -1.25 -1.88 -1.85
CA VAL A 80 -1.10 -1.11 -0.61
C VAL A 80 -1.33 -2.03 0.57
N VAL A 81 -0.41 -1.98 1.54
CA VAL A 81 -0.50 -2.72 2.80
C VAL A 81 -0.47 -1.76 3.98
N HIS A 82 -1.04 -2.20 5.11
CA HIS A 82 -0.82 -1.59 6.41
C HIS A 82 0.32 -2.32 7.13
N HIS A 83 1.23 -1.58 7.75
CA HIS A 83 2.29 -2.13 8.58
C HIS A 83 2.77 -1.09 9.59
N ALA A 84 2.84 -1.48 10.87
CA ALA A 84 3.34 -0.64 11.96
C ALA A 84 2.78 0.79 11.92
N ASN A 85 1.45 0.92 11.99
CA ASN A 85 0.68 2.18 11.98
C ASN A 85 0.67 2.96 10.65
N ASN A 86 1.42 2.51 9.66
CA ASN A 86 1.57 3.20 8.38
C ASN A 86 0.98 2.40 7.23
N SER A 87 0.65 3.10 6.14
CA SER A 87 0.30 2.45 4.89
C SER A 87 1.43 2.61 3.88
N TYR A 88 1.76 1.53 3.22
CA TYR A 88 2.84 1.47 2.23
C TYR A 88 2.32 0.97 0.90
N ILE A 89 2.86 1.50 -0.19
CA ILE A 89 2.59 1.04 -1.55
C ILE A 89 3.80 0.27 -2.09
N CYS A 90 3.53 -0.89 -2.69
CA CYS A 90 4.55 -1.69 -3.36
C CYS A 90 5.03 -0.97 -4.63
N ILE A 91 6.35 -0.79 -4.78
CA ILE A 91 7.00 -0.12 -5.91
C ILE A 91 7.84 -1.08 -6.77
N LEU A 92 7.77 -2.37 -6.49
CA LEU A 92 8.46 -3.38 -7.31
C LEU A 92 7.73 -3.58 -8.63
N GLU A 93 8.47 -3.69 -9.72
CA GLU A 93 7.92 -4.02 -11.03
C GLU A 93 7.53 -5.51 -11.14
N GLU A 94 8.25 -6.37 -10.42
CA GLU A 94 8.03 -7.83 -10.43
C GLU A 94 7.72 -8.33 -9.02
N PRO A 95 6.75 -9.24 -8.83
CA PRO A 95 6.44 -9.79 -7.52
C PRO A 95 7.60 -10.62 -6.99
N VAL A 96 8.03 -10.33 -5.77
CA VAL A 96 9.07 -11.10 -5.07
C VAL A 96 8.42 -11.79 -3.87
N ALA A 97 8.48 -13.12 -3.84
CA ALA A 97 8.06 -13.89 -2.69
C ALA A 97 9.00 -13.60 -1.49
N GLY A 98 8.43 -13.34 -0.32
CA GLY A 98 9.20 -12.96 0.86
C GLY A 98 9.75 -11.55 0.77
N ALA A 99 9.00 -10.64 0.14
CA ALA A 99 9.34 -9.22 0.07
C ALA A 99 9.76 -8.71 1.44
N THR A 100 10.87 -8.01 1.46
CA THR A 100 11.39 -7.42 2.69
C THR A 100 10.34 -6.48 3.29
N GLU A 101 10.11 -6.64 4.57
CA GLU A 101 9.13 -5.92 5.37
C GLU A 101 9.24 -4.38 5.21
N PRO A 102 8.11 -3.64 5.12
CA PRO A 102 8.15 -2.20 5.24
C PRO A 102 8.83 -1.77 6.55
N PRO A 103 9.60 -0.67 6.55
CA PRO A 103 9.67 0.39 5.55
C PRO A 103 10.83 0.29 4.53
N ASN A 104 11.21 -0.90 4.11
CA ASN A 104 12.31 -1.04 3.14
C ASN A 104 12.03 -0.29 1.83
N SER A 105 12.77 0.80 1.60
CA SER A 105 12.56 1.72 0.47
C SER A 105 12.88 1.14 -0.92
N THR A 106 13.46 -0.06 -1.00
CA THR A 106 13.65 -0.78 -2.27
C THR A 106 12.33 -1.38 -2.76
N TYR A 107 11.46 -1.75 -1.83
CA TYR A 107 10.22 -2.49 -2.10
C TYR A 107 8.97 -1.66 -1.86
N TRP A 108 9.05 -0.71 -0.94
CA TRP A 108 7.92 0.02 -0.41
C TRP A 108 8.14 1.52 -0.39
N GLN A 109 7.12 2.25 -0.78
CA GLN A 109 7.04 3.68 -0.57
C GLN A 109 5.98 3.96 0.50
N LEU A 110 6.32 4.79 1.48
CA LEU A 110 5.35 5.28 2.47
C LEU A 110 4.27 6.09 1.75
N LEU A 111 3.01 5.68 1.95
CA LEU A 111 1.84 6.32 1.37
C LEU A 111 1.15 7.24 2.39
N VAL A 112 0.93 6.73 3.58
CA VAL A 112 0.28 7.46 4.68
C VAL A 112 0.92 7.07 6.00
N THR A 113 1.25 8.08 6.81
CA THR A 113 1.59 7.90 8.22
C THR A 113 0.30 7.85 9.03
N GLY A 114 0.15 6.81 9.84
CA GLY A 114 -1.00 6.62 10.72
C GLY A 114 -0.64 6.83 12.18
N PHE A 115 -1.66 6.83 13.03
CA PHE A 115 -1.52 6.87 14.48
C PHE A 115 -2.05 5.57 15.08
N LYS A 116 -1.46 5.12 16.19
CA LYS A 116 -1.97 4.00 16.97
C LYS A 116 -2.27 4.45 18.39
N PHE A 117 -3.50 4.23 18.84
CA PHE A 117 -3.87 4.50 20.21
C PHE A 117 -3.56 3.29 21.08
N GLU A 118 -2.58 3.41 21.99
CA GLU A 118 -2.12 2.34 22.89
C GLU A 118 -2.83 2.33 24.23
N GLY A 119 -3.71 3.29 24.49
CA GLY A 119 -4.42 3.39 25.75
C GLY A 119 -3.65 4.15 26.84
N LEU A 120 -3.70 3.67 28.08
CA LEU A 120 -2.91 4.26 29.18
C LEU A 120 -1.43 3.93 29.00
N TYR A 121 -0.58 4.94 29.24
CA TYR A 121 0.87 4.76 29.26
C TYR A 121 1.26 3.66 30.28
N ASN A 122 2.20 2.82 29.86
CA ASN A 122 2.76 1.75 30.66
C ASN A 122 4.30 1.73 30.51
N ASP A 123 5.02 1.85 31.60
CA ASP A 123 6.49 1.90 31.66
C ASP A 123 7.19 0.60 31.19
N SER A 124 6.45 -0.49 31.05
CA SER A 124 6.96 -1.78 30.57
C SER A 124 6.70 -2.01 29.08
N THR A 125 6.07 -1.05 28.37
CA THR A 125 5.73 -1.14 26.95
C THR A 125 6.78 -0.44 26.10
N THR A 126 7.09 -0.99 24.93
CA THR A 126 7.86 -0.30 23.89
C THR A 126 6.90 0.47 22.99
N TYR A 127 7.19 1.74 22.79
CA TYR A 127 6.42 2.64 21.94
C TYR A 127 7.20 3.02 20.70
N GLN A 128 6.48 3.13 19.58
CA GLN A 128 7.01 3.58 18.31
C GLN A 128 6.56 5.00 18.00
N VAL A 129 7.25 5.65 17.07
CA VAL A 129 6.78 6.94 16.54
C VAL A 129 5.34 6.81 16.06
N ASP A 130 4.52 7.83 16.35
CA ASP A 130 3.09 7.92 16.07
C ASP A 130 2.16 7.06 16.97
N ASP A 131 2.71 6.36 17.98
CA ASP A 131 1.89 5.80 19.05
C ASP A 131 1.32 6.91 19.95
N ILE A 132 0.04 6.80 20.28
CA ILE A 132 -0.67 7.76 21.13
C ILE A 132 -1.04 7.08 22.45
N VAL A 133 -0.77 7.75 23.56
CA VAL A 133 -1.08 7.27 24.91
C VAL A 133 -1.82 8.31 25.74
N TYR A 134 -2.61 7.85 26.71
CA TYR A 134 -3.06 8.68 27.83
C TYR A 134 -2.01 8.65 28.96
N TYR A 135 -1.67 9.83 29.45
CA TYR A 135 -0.87 9.99 30.65
C TYR A 135 -1.35 11.20 31.47
N GLY A 136 -1.68 10.97 32.71
CA GLY A 136 -2.33 11.99 33.54
C GLY A 136 -3.69 12.40 32.93
N ALA A 137 -3.89 13.68 32.69
CA ALA A 137 -5.10 14.21 32.07
C ALA A 137 -4.95 14.51 30.56
N ASN A 138 -3.79 14.21 29.99
CA ASN A 138 -3.45 14.58 28.60
C ASN A 138 -3.26 13.34 27.74
N THR A 139 -3.29 13.56 26.43
CA THR A 139 -2.91 12.57 25.41
C THR A 139 -1.58 13.00 24.81
N PHE A 140 -0.66 12.06 24.67
CA PHE A 140 0.67 12.29 24.13
C PHE A 140 0.89 11.41 22.89
N ILE A 141 1.71 11.90 21.97
CA ILE A 141 2.18 11.17 20.80
C ILE A 141 3.67 10.90 20.92
N CYS A 142 4.07 9.67 20.66
CA CYS A 142 5.48 9.28 20.61
C CYS A 142 6.14 9.91 19.38
N ILE A 143 7.22 10.66 19.56
CA ILE A 143 7.99 11.30 18.48
C ILE A 143 9.37 10.66 18.29
N GLN A 144 9.76 9.76 19.17
CA GLN A 144 10.97 8.97 19.08
C GLN A 144 10.74 7.62 19.77
N ASN A 145 11.12 6.52 19.10
CA ASN A 145 10.97 5.18 19.67
C ASN A 145 11.56 5.10 21.08
N THR A 146 10.81 4.53 22.01
CA THR A 146 11.21 4.42 23.42
C THR A 146 10.76 3.09 24.02
N THR A 147 11.46 2.63 25.04
CA THR A 147 11.18 1.38 25.75
C THR A 147 10.39 1.61 27.05
N GLY A 148 9.53 2.61 27.10
CA GLY A 148 8.68 2.89 28.25
C GLY A 148 9.40 3.41 29.52
N THR A 149 10.73 3.52 29.51
CA THR A 149 11.49 4.15 30.62
C THR A 149 11.46 5.68 30.57
N ASN A 150 11.07 6.24 29.42
CA ASN A 150 10.89 7.67 29.21
C ASN A 150 9.40 7.97 29.24
N ASP A 151 8.93 8.58 30.32
CA ASP A 151 7.51 8.90 30.48
C ASP A 151 7.07 10.01 29.52
N PRO A 152 5.76 10.21 29.30
CA PRO A 152 5.23 11.22 28.39
C PRO A 152 5.55 12.68 28.72
N GLU A 153 6.14 12.97 29.88
CA GLU A 153 6.64 14.31 30.23
C GLU A 153 8.05 14.56 29.66
N ASP A 154 8.75 13.51 29.23
CA ASP A 154 10.04 13.64 28.53
C ASP A 154 9.83 14.12 27.09
N THR A 155 10.02 15.41 26.87
CA THR A 155 9.82 16.07 25.57
C THR A 155 10.82 15.65 24.48
N ALA A 156 11.84 14.86 24.79
CA ALA A 156 12.72 14.26 23.78
C ALA A 156 12.03 13.08 23.06
N TYR A 157 11.11 12.39 23.72
CA TYR A 157 10.43 11.21 23.22
C TYR A 157 8.95 11.42 22.94
N TRP A 158 8.33 12.43 23.57
CA TRP A 158 6.90 12.64 23.52
C TRP A 158 6.53 14.10 23.24
N ALA A 159 5.47 14.28 22.51
CA ALA A 159 4.81 15.57 22.34
C ALA A 159 3.36 15.50 22.81
N ILE A 160 2.83 16.62 23.30
CA ILE A 160 1.39 16.69 23.62
C ILE A 160 0.58 16.61 22.34
N PHE A 161 -0.28 15.61 22.25
CA PHE A 161 -1.23 15.45 21.15
C PHE A 161 -2.54 16.19 21.43
N SER A 162 -3.07 16.08 22.67
CA SER A 162 -4.26 16.79 23.11
C SER A 162 -4.23 17.03 24.61
N HIS A 163 -4.65 18.23 25.01
CA HIS A 163 -4.90 18.54 26.40
C HIS A 163 -6.26 17.97 26.84
N GLY A 164 -6.28 17.29 27.97
CA GLY A 164 -7.52 16.88 28.59
C GLY A 164 -8.31 18.04 29.20
N MET A 165 -9.55 17.79 29.54
CA MET A 165 -10.36 18.76 30.24
C MET A 165 -9.83 18.99 31.66
N ARG A 166 -9.49 20.24 31.98
CA ARG A 166 -9.19 20.64 33.34
C ARG A 166 -10.47 21.17 34.02
N TRP A 167 -10.90 20.51 35.09
CA TRP A 167 -11.95 21.08 35.93
C TRP A 167 -11.39 22.29 36.68
N VAL A 168 -11.94 23.47 36.39
CA VAL A 168 -11.69 24.71 37.14
C VAL A 168 -12.92 24.86 38.01
N GLY A 169 -12.84 24.40 39.27
CA GLY A 169 -13.94 24.56 40.24
C GLY A 169 -14.37 26.03 40.38
N VAL A 170 -15.66 26.26 40.62
CA VAL A 170 -16.21 27.56 40.99
C VAL A 170 -15.98 27.79 42.47
#